data_3de257cbbc7caf891af37811d3483c91
#
_entry.id   3de257cbbc7caf891af37811d3483c91
#
_cell.length_a   1.000
_cell.length_b   1.000
_cell.length_c   1.000
_cell.angle_alpha   90.00
_cell.angle_beta   90.00
_cell.angle_gamma   90.00
#
_symmetry.space_group_name_H-M   'P 1'
#
loop_
_entity.id
_entity.type
_entity.pdbx_description
1 polymer ?
#
loop_
_entity_poly.entity_id
_entity_poly.type
_entity_poly.pdbx_seq_one_letter_code
_entity_poly.pdbx_strand_id
1 'polypeptide(L)'
;NVPGLLMAAARVNVPTIFVSGGPMLAGHVKGKKTSLSTMFETVGSYAAGKMSLEDVEEYENKACPTCGSCSGMYTANSMNCLTEVLGMGLRGNGTIPAVYSERIKLAKEAGMAVMELVRKNIRPLDIMTEKAFRNALTADMALGCSTNSMLHLPAIANECGIKINLDMANEISAKTPNLCHLAPAGHTYMEDLNEAGGVYAVLNELNKKGLINTDVMTCLLYTSPSPRDGLLS
;
A
#
# COMPACT_ATOMS: atom_id res chain seq x y z
N ASN A 1 -3.04 -5.28 -11.24
CA ASN A 1 -2.02 -4.98 -12.27
C ASN A 1 -0.62 -4.78 -11.67
N VAL A 2 -0.50 -4.14 -10.48
CA VAL A 2 0.80 -3.82 -9.85
C VAL A 2 1.71 -5.04 -9.67
N PRO A 3 1.25 -6.21 -9.16
CA PRO A 3 2.13 -7.38 -9.02
C PRO A 3 2.75 -7.82 -10.34
N GLY A 4 1.95 -7.93 -11.40
CA GLY A 4 2.45 -8.30 -12.73
C GLY A 4 3.44 -7.28 -13.32
N LEU A 5 3.23 -5.98 -13.05
CA LEU A 5 4.17 -4.94 -13.46
C LEU A 5 5.49 -5.00 -12.67
N LEU A 6 5.44 -5.30 -11.36
CA LEU A 6 6.65 -5.51 -10.55
C LEU A 6 7.44 -6.73 -11.02
N MET A 7 6.75 -7.84 -11.35
CA MET A 7 7.37 -9.02 -11.96
C MET A 7 8.04 -8.68 -13.30
N ALA A 8 7.34 -7.92 -14.15
CA ALA A 8 7.90 -7.45 -15.42
C ALA A 8 9.13 -6.54 -15.22
N ALA A 9 9.08 -5.63 -14.24
CA ALA A 9 10.21 -4.77 -13.92
C ALA A 9 11.44 -5.58 -13.46
N ALA A 10 11.24 -6.63 -12.65
CA ALA A 10 12.31 -7.54 -12.25
C ALA A 10 12.93 -8.26 -13.46
N ARG A 11 12.09 -8.79 -14.37
CA ARG A 11 12.56 -9.51 -15.58
C ARG A 11 13.33 -8.61 -16.54
N VAL A 12 12.79 -7.43 -16.83
CA VAL A 12 13.40 -6.47 -17.78
C VAL A 12 14.63 -5.81 -17.15
N ASN A 13 14.61 -5.61 -15.83
CA ASN A 13 15.67 -5.06 -15.01
C ASN A 13 16.27 -3.75 -15.54
N VAL A 14 15.41 -2.80 -15.90
CA VAL A 14 15.78 -1.42 -16.27
C VAL A 14 15.34 -0.46 -15.17
N PRO A 15 16.01 0.70 -15.00
CA PRO A 15 15.63 1.70 -14.01
C PRO A 15 14.13 2.02 -14.06
N THR A 16 13.42 1.82 -12.96
CA THR A 16 11.96 1.88 -12.92
C THR A 16 11.48 2.49 -11.59
N ILE A 17 10.44 3.30 -11.64
CA ILE A 17 9.67 3.77 -10.49
C ILE A 17 8.18 3.53 -10.75
N PHE A 18 7.47 3.10 -9.73
CA PHE A 18 6.03 2.90 -9.78
C PHE A 18 5.28 4.10 -9.21
N VAL A 19 4.28 4.55 -9.95
CA VAL A 19 3.32 5.57 -9.50
C VAL A 19 1.92 4.98 -9.59
N SER A 20 1.29 4.73 -8.45
CA SER A 20 -0.10 4.25 -8.41
C SER A 20 -1.10 5.40 -8.64
N GLY A 21 -2.32 5.05 -9.04
CA GLY A 21 -3.40 6.05 -9.18
C GLY A 21 -3.90 6.60 -7.84
N GLY A 22 -3.63 5.92 -6.74
CA GLY A 22 -4.07 6.27 -5.40
C GLY A 22 -5.44 5.72 -5.02
N PRO A 23 -5.76 5.66 -3.72
CA PRO A 23 -7.07 5.25 -3.21
C PRO A 23 -8.15 6.30 -3.49
N MET A 24 -9.41 5.84 -3.60
CA MET A 24 -10.55 6.75 -3.54
C MET A 24 -10.78 7.23 -2.09
N LEU A 25 -11.53 8.31 -1.94
CA LEU A 25 -12.02 8.75 -0.64
C LEU A 25 -13.13 7.81 -0.14
N ALA A 26 -13.33 7.72 1.16
CA ALA A 26 -14.47 7.04 1.73
C ALA A 26 -15.78 7.75 1.36
N GLY A 27 -16.83 6.98 1.13
CA GLY A 27 -18.17 7.52 0.98
C GLY A 27 -18.74 8.00 2.31
N HIS A 28 -19.84 8.76 2.25
CA HIS A 28 -20.56 9.19 3.44
C HIS A 28 -22.06 8.98 3.25
N VAL A 29 -22.63 8.11 4.09
CA VAL A 29 -24.08 7.85 4.11
C VAL A 29 -24.57 8.01 5.55
N LYS A 30 -25.61 8.82 5.75
CA LYS A 30 -26.21 9.07 7.06
C LYS A 30 -25.19 9.46 8.14
N GLY A 31 -24.19 10.28 7.77
CA GLY A 31 -23.13 10.75 8.68
C GLY A 31 -22.05 9.74 9.03
N LYS A 32 -22.03 8.57 8.38
CA LYS A 32 -21.01 7.53 8.60
C LYS A 32 -20.15 7.37 7.33
N LYS A 33 -18.84 7.19 7.53
CA LYS A 33 -17.95 6.76 6.45
C LYS A 33 -18.35 5.37 5.95
N THR A 34 -18.26 5.16 4.66
CA THR A 34 -18.67 3.90 4.00
C THR A 34 -17.72 3.55 2.84
N SER A 35 -17.79 2.32 2.39
CA SER A 35 -16.96 1.79 1.30
C SER A 35 -17.71 0.72 0.52
N LEU A 36 -17.03 0.13 -0.46
CA LEU A 36 -17.56 -0.99 -1.25
C LEU A 36 -18.00 -2.18 -0.38
N SER A 37 -17.31 -2.50 0.71
CA SER A 37 -17.72 -3.58 1.62
C SER A 37 -19.09 -3.31 2.25
N THR A 38 -19.36 -2.06 2.61
CA THR A 38 -20.67 -1.64 3.15
C THR A 38 -21.78 -1.84 2.10
N MET A 39 -21.47 -1.67 0.80
CA MET A 39 -22.46 -1.97 -0.25
C MET A 39 -22.86 -3.44 -0.27
N PHE A 40 -21.92 -4.37 -0.09
CA PHE A 40 -22.26 -5.80 -0.02
C PHE A 40 -23.15 -6.12 1.19
N GLU A 41 -22.86 -5.49 2.34
CA GLU A 41 -23.68 -5.61 3.54
C GLU A 41 -25.07 -4.99 3.35
N THR A 42 -25.15 -3.86 2.62
CA THR A 42 -26.40 -3.18 2.28
C THR A 42 -27.31 -4.06 1.41
N VAL A 43 -26.76 -4.69 0.36
CA VAL A 43 -27.49 -5.62 -0.48
C VAL A 43 -28.00 -6.82 0.32
N GLY A 44 -27.17 -7.39 1.19
CA GLY A 44 -27.57 -8.49 2.08
C GLY A 44 -28.66 -8.07 3.07
N SER A 45 -28.60 -6.86 3.61
CA SER A 45 -29.61 -6.31 4.53
C SER A 45 -30.95 -6.07 3.84
N TYR A 46 -30.91 -5.59 2.60
CA TYR A 46 -32.11 -5.45 1.77
C TYR A 46 -32.78 -6.80 1.47
N ALA A 47 -31.98 -7.77 1.03
CA ALA A 47 -32.47 -9.13 0.77
C ALA A 47 -33.09 -9.79 2.02
N ALA A 48 -32.60 -9.47 3.21
CA ALA A 48 -33.12 -9.92 4.50
C ALA A 48 -34.31 -9.09 5.01
N GLY A 49 -34.82 -8.12 4.25
CA GLY A 49 -35.93 -7.24 4.64
C GLY A 49 -35.61 -6.27 5.79
N LYS A 50 -34.32 -6.00 6.05
CA LYS A 50 -33.84 -5.12 7.13
C LYS A 50 -33.53 -3.70 6.66
N MET A 51 -33.62 -3.43 5.36
CA MET A 51 -33.30 -2.15 4.75
C MET A 51 -34.29 -1.85 3.63
N SER A 52 -34.62 -0.58 3.43
CA SER A 52 -35.48 -0.13 2.33
C SER A 52 -34.71 -0.03 1.01
N LEU A 53 -35.40 -0.03 -0.12
CA LEU A 53 -34.79 0.18 -1.42
C LEU A 53 -34.17 1.59 -1.52
N GLU A 54 -34.84 2.60 -0.94
CA GLU A 54 -34.36 3.98 -0.88
C GLU A 54 -32.98 4.08 -0.16
N ASP A 55 -32.81 3.33 0.92
CA ASP A 55 -31.52 3.25 1.62
C ASP A 55 -30.44 2.60 0.73
N VAL A 56 -30.78 1.54 -0.01
CA VAL A 56 -29.83 0.89 -0.95
C VAL A 56 -29.39 1.87 -2.03
N GLU A 57 -30.33 2.60 -2.62
CA GLU A 57 -30.04 3.62 -3.64
C GLU A 57 -29.16 4.75 -3.10
N GLU A 58 -29.36 5.16 -1.84
CA GLU A 58 -28.49 6.15 -1.20
C GLU A 58 -27.05 5.63 -1.07
N TYR A 59 -26.85 4.38 -0.64
CA TYR A 59 -25.51 3.76 -0.57
C TYR A 59 -24.90 3.61 -1.97
N GLU A 60 -25.66 3.14 -2.97
CA GLU A 60 -25.19 3.03 -4.34
C GLU A 60 -24.64 4.34 -4.90
N ASN A 61 -25.31 5.44 -4.62
CA ASN A 61 -24.91 6.77 -5.09
C ASN A 61 -23.72 7.37 -4.33
N LYS A 62 -23.46 6.95 -3.08
CA LYS A 62 -22.52 7.65 -2.19
C LYS A 62 -21.36 6.81 -1.65
N ALA A 63 -21.41 5.47 -1.76
CA ALA A 63 -20.42 4.60 -1.12
C ALA A 63 -19.03 4.69 -1.77
N CYS A 64 -18.95 4.97 -3.06
CA CYS A 64 -17.71 5.06 -3.83
C CYS A 64 -17.66 6.43 -4.57
N PRO A 65 -17.35 7.52 -3.85
CA PRO A 65 -17.63 8.88 -4.33
C PRO A 65 -16.61 9.42 -5.35
N THR A 66 -15.42 8.84 -5.45
CA THR A 66 -14.33 9.37 -6.29
C THR A 66 -13.67 8.28 -7.13
N CYS A 67 -12.83 8.69 -8.09
CA CYS A 67 -11.92 7.78 -8.76
C CYS A 67 -10.83 7.28 -7.80
N GLY A 68 -10.15 6.20 -8.17
CA GLY A 68 -9.09 5.58 -7.40
C GLY A 68 -9.33 4.09 -7.16
N SER A 69 -8.42 3.45 -6.45
CA SER A 69 -8.63 2.11 -5.88
C SER A 69 -9.57 2.18 -4.68
N CYS A 70 -9.92 1.05 -4.08
CA CYS A 70 -10.82 1.03 -2.92
C CYS A 70 -10.36 1.99 -1.81
N SER A 71 -11.29 2.52 -1.01
CA SER A 71 -10.97 3.41 0.12
C SER A 71 -10.37 2.68 1.34
N GLY A 72 -10.43 1.35 1.39
CA GLY A 72 -9.87 0.52 2.47
C GLY A 72 -8.61 -0.25 2.07
N MET A 73 -8.05 -1.06 2.99
CA MET A 73 -6.85 -1.86 2.79
C MET A 73 -7.18 -3.19 2.09
N TYR A 74 -7.76 -3.10 0.89
CA TYR A 74 -7.96 -4.23 0.00
C TYR A 74 -6.71 -4.50 -0.83
N THR A 75 -6.76 -5.49 -1.72
CA THR A 75 -5.58 -5.96 -2.48
C THR A 75 -4.85 -4.86 -3.24
N ALA A 76 -5.58 -3.95 -3.91
CA ALA A 76 -4.96 -2.88 -4.68
C ALA A 76 -4.13 -1.95 -3.78
N ASN A 77 -4.71 -1.48 -2.67
CA ASN A 77 -4.01 -0.60 -1.74
C ASN A 77 -2.90 -1.33 -0.97
N SER A 78 -3.11 -2.60 -0.60
CA SER A 78 -2.06 -3.44 -0.05
C SER A 78 -0.83 -3.46 -0.96
N MET A 79 -1.01 -3.78 -2.24
CA MET A 79 0.12 -3.84 -3.17
C MET A 79 0.72 -2.46 -3.48
N ASN A 80 -0.08 -1.38 -3.48
CA ASN A 80 0.43 -0.02 -3.63
C ASN A 80 1.32 0.40 -2.44
N CYS A 81 0.90 0.08 -1.20
CA CYS A 81 1.70 0.31 0.01
C CYS A 81 2.96 -0.56 0.02
N LEU A 82 2.83 -1.85 -0.31
CA LEU A 82 3.98 -2.76 -0.33
C LEU A 82 4.98 -2.43 -1.45
N THR A 83 4.54 -1.85 -2.56
CA THR A 83 5.44 -1.31 -3.61
C THR A 83 6.30 -0.17 -3.06
N GLU A 84 5.71 0.69 -2.22
CA GLU A 84 6.43 1.76 -1.52
C GLU A 84 7.45 1.18 -0.53
N VAL A 85 7.07 0.16 0.27
CA VAL A 85 7.96 -0.52 1.23
C VAL A 85 9.10 -1.27 0.53
N LEU A 86 8.82 -1.91 -0.60
CA LEU A 86 9.85 -2.55 -1.43
C LEU A 86 10.88 -1.55 -2.01
N GLY A 87 10.62 -0.25 -1.89
CA GLY A 87 11.48 0.80 -2.43
C GLY A 87 11.25 1.11 -3.91
N MET A 88 10.21 0.55 -4.54
CA MET A 88 9.90 0.74 -5.96
C MET A 88 8.94 1.91 -6.22
N GLY A 89 8.41 2.55 -5.19
CA GLY A 89 7.56 3.73 -5.25
C GLY A 89 8.02 4.81 -4.27
N LEU A 90 7.70 6.06 -4.56
CA LEU A 90 7.99 7.19 -3.68
C LEU A 90 7.07 7.18 -2.45
N ARG A 91 7.47 7.89 -1.39
CA ARG A 91 6.65 8.11 -0.20
C ARG A 91 5.27 8.65 -0.57
N GLY A 92 4.22 8.04 -0.04
CA GLY A 92 2.84 8.38 -0.33
C GLY A 92 2.26 7.69 -1.57
N ASN A 93 3.06 6.86 -2.26
CA ASN A 93 2.57 6.10 -3.41
C ASN A 93 1.34 5.26 -3.07
N GLY A 94 1.31 4.64 -1.90
CA GLY A 94 0.21 3.79 -1.45
C GLY A 94 -0.98 4.55 -0.86
N THR A 95 -0.78 5.76 -0.33
CA THR A 95 -1.75 6.38 0.58
C THR A 95 -2.35 7.70 0.10
N ILE A 96 -1.63 8.52 -0.68
CA ILE A 96 -2.17 9.79 -1.17
C ILE A 96 -3.43 9.52 -2.00
N PRO A 97 -4.61 10.08 -1.66
CA PRO A 97 -5.83 9.89 -2.43
C PRO A 97 -5.70 10.31 -3.90
N ALA A 98 -6.40 9.60 -4.78
CA ALA A 98 -6.34 9.82 -6.22
C ALA A 98 -6.73 11.25 -6.64
N VAL A 99 -7.62 11.87 -5.90
CA VAL A 99 -8.16 13.21 -6.18
C VAL A 99 -7.34 14.36 -5.57
N TYR A 100 -6.31 14.06 -4.78
CA TYR A 100 -5.47 15.09 -4.16
C TYR A 100 -4.41 15.61 -5.14
N SER A 101 -4.12 16.91 -5.07
CA SER A 101 -3.10 17.56 -5.90
C SER A 101 -1.70 16.98 -5.68
N GLU A 102 -1.43 16.46 -4.48
CA GLU A 102 -0.21 15.77 -4.11
C GLU A 102 0.05 14.54 -4.98
N ARG A 103 -1.00 13.89 -5.52
CA ARG A 103 -0.85 12.77 -6.47
C ARG A 103 -0.17 13.21 -7.76
N ILE A 104 -0.51 14.38 -8.28
CA ILE A 104 0.13 14.96 -9.47
C ILE A 104 1.57 15.38 -9.15
N LYS A 105 1.81 15.96 -7.96
CA LYS A 105 3.14 16.30 -7.48
C LYS A 105 4.02 15.05 -7.40
N LEU A 106 3.51 13.97 -6.79
CA LEU A 106 4.21 12.68 -6.69
C LEU A 106 4.62 12.14 -8.07
N ALA A 107 3.73 12.22 -9.06
CA ALA A 107 4.03 11.77 -10.42
C ALA A 107 5.18 12.58 -11.06
N LYS A 108 5.21 13.90 -10.85
CA LYS A 108 6.32 14.76 -11.32
C LYS A 108 7.64 14.42 -10.62
N GLU A 109 7.61 14.22 -9.31
CA GLU A 109 8.78 13.83 -8.50
C GLU A 109 9.31 12.47 -8.94
N ALA A 110 8.43 11.50 -9.22
CA ALA A 110 8.81 10.20 -9.74
C ALA A 110 9.50 10.29 -11.11
N GLY A 111 9.02 11.20 -11.99
CA GLY A 111 9.68 11.46 -13.27
C GLY A 111 11.10 12.03 -13.11
N MET A 112 11.32 12.89 -12.12
CA MET A 112 12.68 13.38 -11.81
C MET A 112 13.55 12.29 -11.19
N ALA A 113 12.99 11.51 -10.26
CA ALA A 113 13.73 10.46 -9.55
C ALA A 113 14.14 9.31 -10.47
N VAL A 114 13.32 8.91 -11.46
CA VAL A 114 13.70 7.85 -12.40
C VAL A 114 14.91 8.26 -13.25
N MET A 115 15.09 9.54 -13.54
CA MET A 115 16.27 10.02 -14.25
C MET A 115 17.55 9.86 -13.42
N GLU A 116 17.47 10.00 -12.10
CA GLU A 116 18.60 9.73 -11.21
C GLU A 116 18.93 8.23 -11.15
N LEU A 117 17.91 7.36 -11.16
CA LEU A 117 18.13 5.91 -11.26
C LEU A 117 18.83 5.54 -12.57
N VAL A 118 18.45 6.17 -13.70
CA VAL A 118 19.12 5.98 -14.99
C VAL A 118 20.58 6.43 -14.93
N ARG A 119 20.86 7.63 -14.40
CA ARG A 119 22.23 8.17 -14.29
C ARG A 119 23.14 7.28 -13.42
N LYS A 120 22.60 6.69 -12.37
CA LYS A 120 23.33 5.83 -11.44
C LYS A 120 23.24 4.35 -11.81
N ASN A 121 22.51 4.00 -12.87
CA ASN A 121 22.25 2.63 -13.31
C ASN A 121 21.68 1.74 -12.20
N ILE A 122 20.80 2.29 -11.34
CA ILE A 122 20.12 1.53 -10.30
C ILE A 122 18.85 0.90 -10.88
N ARG A 123 18.72 -0.40 -10.70
CA ARG A 123 17.74 -1.25 -11.36
C ARG A 123 16.83 -1.94 -10.33
N PRO A 124 15.67 -2.49 -10.72
CA PRO A 124 14.78 -3.18 -9.83
C PRO A 124 15.43 -4.27 -8.96
N LEU A 125 16.37 -5.06 -9.51
CA LEU A 125 17.06 -6.12 -8.74
C LEU A 125 18.05 -5.58 -7.71
N ASP A 126 18.50 -4.34 -7.84
CA ASP A 126 19.33 -3.68 -6.82
C ASP A 126 18.48 -3.22 -5.62
N ILE A 127 17.20 -2.96 -5.86
CA ILE A 127 16.22 -2.46 -4.87
C ILE A 127 15.46 -3.61 -4.21
N MET A 128 14.89 -4.52 -5.00
CA MET A 128 14.06 -5.63 -4.54
C MET A 128 14.91 -6.80 -4.02
N THR A 129 15.62 -6.56 -2.93
CA THR A 129 16.47 -7.53 -2.24
C THR A 129 15.70 -8.36 -1.22
N GLU A 130 16.28 -9.45 -0.69
CA GLU A 130 15.66 -10.25 0.36
C GLU A 130 15.28 -9.40 1.58
N LYS A 131 16.13 -8.44 1.99
CA LYS A 131 15.84 -7.51 3.09
C LYS A 131 14.63 -6.62 2.78
N ALA A 132 14.50 -6.14 1.54
CA ALA A 132 13.34 -5.35 1.12
C ALA A 132 12.05 -6.18 1.18
N PHE A 133 12.08 -7.45 0.78
CA PHE A 133 10.93 -8.35 0.91
C PHE A 133 10.60 -8.68 2.38
N ARG A 134 11.60 -8.84 3.25
CA ARG A 134 11.35 -8.99 4.70
C ARG A 134 10.69 -7.76 5.28
N ASN A 135 11.12 -6.55 4.89
CA ASN A 135 10.45 -5.31 5.27
C ASN A 135 9.00 -5.26 4.75
N ALA A 136 8.78 -5.70 3.50
CA ALA A 136 7.44 -5.74 2.92
C ALA A 136 6.52 -6.70 3.69
N LEU A 137 6.98 -7.89 4.06
CA LEU A 137 6.22 -8.83 4.90
C LEU A 137 5.92 -8.25 6.30
N THR A 138 6.90 -7.58 6.91
CA THR A 138 6.70 -6.91 8.21
C THR A 138 5.65 -5.80 8.10
N ALA A 139 5.74 -4.96 7.08
CA ALA A 139 4.75 -3.91 6.85
C ALA A 139 3.37 -4.47 6.51
N ASP A 140 3.31 -5.59 5.76
CA ASP A 140 2.07 -6.30 5.44
C ASP A 140 1.28 -6.70 6.69
N MET A 141 1.98 -7.29 7.67
CA MET A 141 1.39 -7.69 8.95
C MET A 141 0.97 -6.48 9.79
N ALA A 142 1.79 -5.42 9.81
CA ALA A 142 1.51 -4.22 10.60
C ALA A 142 0.34 -3.40 10.04
N LEU A 143 0.22 -3.30 8.73
CA LEU A 143 -0.86 -2.60 8.03
C LEU A 143 -2.16 -3.40 7.99
N GLY A 144 -2.13 -4.71 8.24
CA GLY A 144 -3.27 -5.59 8.06
C GLY A 144 -3.68 -5.71 6.59
N CYS A 145 -2.72 -5.95 5.71
CA CYS A 145 -2.94 -6.06 4.27
C CYS A 145 -3.83 -7.26 3.89
N SER A 146 -4.30 -7.24 2.65
CA SER A 146 -5.07 -8.34 2.07
C SER A 146 -4.26 -9.63 2.01
N THR A 147 -4.86 -10.77 2.31
CA THR A 147 -4.24 -12.10 2.19
C THR A 147 -3.67 -12.40 0.79
N ASN A 148 -4.15 -11.70 -0.25
CA ASN A 148 -3.61 -11.79 -1.60
C ASN A 148 -2.13 -11.35 -1.69
N SER A 149 -1.63 -10.55 -0.75
CA SER A 149 -0.20 -10.21 -0.68
C SER A 149 0.68 -11.45 -0.49
N MET A 150 0.16 -12.48 0.20
CA MET A 150 0.84 -13.77 0.38
C MET A 150 0.94 -14.61 -0.90
N LEU A 151 0.22 -14.26 -1.95
CA LEU A 151 0.40 -14.79 -3.30
C LEU A 151 1.33 -13.88 -4.11
N HIS A 152 1.16 -12.57 -3.99
CA HIS A 152 1.83 -11.60 -4.83
C HIS A 152 3.30 -11.37 -4.45
N LEU A 153 3.62 -11.23 -3.16
CA LEU A 153 5.01 -11.02 -2.72
C LEU A 153 5.91 -12.21 -3.08
N PRO A 154 5.53 -13.49 -2.83
CA PRO A 154 6.32 -14.62 -3.29
C PRO A 154 6.48 -14.70 -4.80
N ALA A 155 5.45 -14.35 -5.59
CA ALA A 155 5.54 -14.34 -7.04
C ALA A 155 6.53 -13.29 -7.55
N ILE A 156 6.50 -12.08 -6.99
CA ILE A 156 7.45 -11.00 -7.32
C ILE A 156 8.88 -11.39 -6.89
N ALA A 157 9.04 -11.93 -5.68
CA ALA A 157 10.33 -12.37 -5.15
C ALA A 157 10.97 -13.46 -6.02
N ASN A 158 10.15 -14.40 -6.52
CA ASN A 158 10.61 -15.44 -7.44
C ASN A 158 11.23 -14.86 -8.71
N GLU A 159 10.67 -13.79 -9.27
CA GLU A 159 11.26 -13.09 -10.43
C GLU A 159 12.61 -12.42 -10.08
N CYS A 160 12.82 -12.10 -8.81
CA CYS A 160 14.09 -11.58 -8.31
C CYS A 160 15.08 -12.69 -7.89
N GLY A 161 14.74 -13.98 -8.08
CA GLY A 161 15.55 -15.12 -7.62
C GLY A 161 15.52 -15.35 -6.11
N ILE A 162 14.58 -14.75 -5.41
CA ILE A 162 14.42 -14.80 -3.94
C ILE A 162 13.27 -15.75 -3.59
N LYS A 163 13.51 -16.65 -2.64
CA LYS A 163 12.49 -17.58 -2.13
C LYS A 163 11.84 -17.03 -0.87
N ILE A 164 10.54 -16.77 -0.95
CA ILE A 164 9.69 -16.47 0.20
C ILE A 164 8.72 -17.64 0.36
N ASN A 165 8.64 -18.18 1.56
CA ASN A 165 7.69 -19.22 1.92
C ASN A 165 6.76 -18.77 3.06
N LEU A 166 5.72 -19.54 3.34
CA LEU A 166 4.76 -19.22 4.39
C LEU A 166 5.38 -19.31 5.79
N ASP A 167 6.42 -20.14 6.00
CA ASP A 167 7.09 -20.24 7.30
C ASP A 167 7.77 -18.92 7.66
N MET A 168 8.47 -18.30 6.68
CA MET A 168 9.03 -16.95 6.85
C MET A 168 7.95 -15.92 7.18
N ALA A 169 6.80 -15.97 6.51
CA ALA A 169 5.69 -15.07 6.79
C ALA A 169 5.13 -15.29 8.22
N ASN A 170 5.00 -16.54 8.66
CA ASN A 170 4.56 -16.88 10.01
C ASN A 170 5.54 -16.39 11.09
N GLU A 171 6.85 -16.58 10.88
CA GLU A 171 7.87 -16.07 11.79
C GLU A 171 7.84 -14.55 11.93
N ILE A 172 7.65 -13.83 10.83
CA ILE A 172 7.53 -12.36 10.82
C ILE A 172 6.23 -11.95 11.52
N SER A 173 5.12 -12.60 11.19
CA SER A 173 3.81 -12.32 11.79
C SER A 173 3.83 -12.48 13.31
N ALA A 174 4.50 -13.52 13.82
CA ALA A 174 4.59 -13.77 15.27
C ALA A 174 5.30 -12.64 16.05
N LYS A 175 6.12 -11.84 15.38
CA LYS A 175 6.93 -10.76 15.99
C LYS A 175 6.40 -9.37 15.69
N THR A 176 5.55 -9.23 14.66
CA THR A 176 5.09 -7.94 14.15
C THR A 176 3.74 -7.58 14.76
N PRO A 177 3.62 -6.43 15.45
CA PRO A 177 2.33 -5.96 15.92
C PRO A 177 1.46 -5.52 14.75
N ASN A 178 0.16 -5.83 14.78
CA ASN A 178 -0.81 -5.19 13.90
C ASN A 178 -1.07 -3.78 14.41
N LEU A 179 -0.72 -2.77 13.61
CA LEU A 179 -0.79 -1.35 13.99
C LEU A 179 -2.01 -0.64 13.39
N CYS A 180 -2.55 -1.17 12.29
CA CYS A 180 -3.61 -0.52 11.54
C CYS A 180 -4.85 -1.41 11.44
N HIS A 181 -6.02 -0.84 11.74
CA HIS A 181 -7.31 -1.49 11.58
C HIS A 181 -8.15 -0.73 10.53
N LEU A 182 -7.68 -0.80 9.28
CA LEU A 182 -8.34 -0.16 8.15
C LEU A 182 -9.53 -1.01 7.65
N ALA A 183 -10.53 -0.37 7.05
CA ALA A 183 -11.62 -1.09 6.41
C ALA A 183 -11.05 -2.15 5.41
N PRO A 184 -11.59 -3.37 5.35
CA PRO A 184 -12.82 -3.87 5.96
C PRO A 184 -12.66 -4.34 7.42
N ALA A 185 -11.43 -4.45 7.97
CA ALA A 185 -11.21 -4.95 9.33
C ALA A 185 -11.58 -3.94 10.43
N GLY A 186 -11.64 -2.66 10.09
CA GLY A 186 -11.98 -1.56 11.00
C GLY A 186 -12.77 -0.45 10.33
N HIS A 187 -12.84 0.70 11.00
CA HIS A 187 -13.64 1.85 10.57
C HIS A 187 -12.80 3.04 10.09
N THR A 188 -11.50 2.85 9.93
CA THR A 188 -10.58 3.84 9.35
C THR A 188 -10.29 3.50 7.89
N TYR A 189 -9.90 4.49 7.10
CA TYR A 189 -9.76 4.38 5.66
C TYR A 189 -8.36 4.82 5.22
N MET A 190 -8.05 4.66 3.93
CA MET A 190 -6.74 5.01 3.37
C MET A 190 -6.42 6.50 3.52
N GLU A 191 -7.42 7.37 3.43
CA GLU A 191 -7.26 8.81 3.68
C GLU A 191 -6.79 9.09 5.11
N ASP A 192 -7.35 8.36 6.11
CA ASP A 192 -6.96 8.51 7.51
C ASP A 192 -5.51 8.04 7.74
N LEU A 193 -5.11 6.95 7.08
CA LEU A 193 -3.72 6.49 7.10
C LEU A 193 -2.77 7.52 6.45
N ASN A 194 -3.19 8.15 5.35
CA ASN A 194 -2.41 9.20 4.70
C ASN A 194 -2.19 10.40 5.63
N GLU A 195 -3.24 10.86 6.30
CA GLU A 195 -3.19 11.96 7.28
C GLU A 195 -2.31 11.63 8.49
N ALA A 196 -2.28 10.36 8.91
CA ALA A 196 -1.40 9.86 9.98
C ALA A 196 0.08 9.73 9.57
N GLY A 197 0.44 10.10 8.33
CA GLY A 197 1.80 10.05 7.81
C GLY A 197 2.10 8.86 6.88
N GLY A 198 1.08 8.08 6.53
CA GLY A 198 1.14 7.03 5.52
C GLY A 198 1.98 5.82 5.94
N VAL A 199 2.46 5.10 4.94
CA VAL A 199 3.27 3.88 5.12
C VAL A 199 4.55 4.16 5.91
N TYR A 200 5.20 5.30 5.69
CA TYR A 200 6.46 5.63 6.38
C TYR A 200 6.26 5.90 7.87
N ALA A 201 5.11 6.40 8.31
CA ALA A 201 4.82 6.50 9.75
C ALA A 201 4.76 5.10 10.39
N VAL A 202 4.13 4.12 9.71
CA VAL A 202 4.10 2.72 10.17
C VAL A 202 5.51 2.11 10.19
N LEU A 203 6.30 2.30 9.13
CA LEU A 203 7.69 1.83 9.08
C LEU A 203 8.54 2.45 10.21
N ASN A 204 8.33 3.71 10.55
CA ASN A 204 9.03 4.36 11.65
C ASN A 204 8.69 3.73 13.01
N GLU A 205 7.41 3.42 13.26
CA GLU A 205 7.00 2.71 14.49
C GLU A 205 7.62 1.29 14.56
N LEU A 206 7.66 0.58 13.45
CA LEU A 206 8.31 -0.74 13.37
C LEU A 206 9.84 -0.63 13.58
N ASN A 207 10.46 0.43 13.05
CA ASN A 207 11.89 0.67 13.22
C ASN A 207 12.28 0.95 14.67
N LYS A 208 11.46 1.67 15.43
CA LYS A 208 11.67 1.88 16.89
C LYS A 208 11.77 0.57 17.66
N LYS A 209 11.20 -0.51 17.13
CA LYS A 209 11.25 -1.87 17.69
C LYS A 209 12.32 -2.75 17.04
N GLY A 210 13.12 -2.23 16.11
CA GLY A 210 14.15 -2.98 15.41
C GLY A 210 13.61 -4.05 14.44
N LEU A 211 12.37 -3.87 13.93
CA LEU A 211 11.70 -4.84 13.08
C LEU A 211 11.92 -4.59 11.58
N ILE A 212 12.57 -3.48 11.22
CA ILE A 212 12.82 -3.08 9.83
C ILE A 212 14.33 -3.07 9.55
N ASN A 213 14.71 -3.60 8.39
CA ASN A 213 16.07 -3.46 7.85
C ASN A 213 16.21 -2.06 7.24
N THR A 214 17.11 -1.25 7.81
CA THR A 214 17.31 0.14 7.36
C THR A 214 18.43 0.27 6.33
N ASP A 215 19.15 -0.80 6.03
CA ASP A 215 20.27 -0.85 5.08
C ASP A 215 19.83 -1.34 3.69
N VAL A 216 18.64 -0.93 3.24
CA VAL A 216 18.09 -1.28 1.93
C VAL A 216 18.07 -0.08 0.99
N MET A 217 18.39 -0.32 -0.29
CA MET A 217 18.27 0.68 -1.35
C MET A 217 16.80 0.90 -1.70
N THR A 218 16.44 2.14 -1.99
CA THR A 218 15.12 2.50 -2.54
C THR A 218 15.28 3.37 -3.79
N CYS A 219 14.20 3.59 -4.51
CA CYS A 219 14.18 4.52 -5.63
C CYS A 219 14.49 6.00 -5.25
N LEU A 220 14.53 6.32 -3.96
CA LEU A 220 14.97 7.61 -3.44
C LEU A 220 16.50 7.68 -3.18
N LEU A 221 17.23 6.61 -3.50
CA LEU A 221 18.68 6.51 -3.38
C LEU A 221 19.21 6.52 -1.93
N TYR A 222 18.36 6.33 -0.95
CA TYR A 222 18.74 6.20 0.46
C TYR A 222 17.96 5.05 1.11
N THR A 223 18.48 4.62 2.25
CA THR A 223 17.90 3.52 3.01
C THR A 223 16.54 3.91 3.59
N SER A 224 15.61 2.97 3.64
CA SER A 224 14.30 3.14 4.27
C SER A 224 14.27 2.42 5.63
N PRO A 225 13.64 3.02 6.67
CA PRO A 225 13.21 4.42 6.77
C PRO A 225 14.40 5.36 7.00
N SER A 226 14.43 6.50 6.32
CA SER A 226 15.44 7.53 6.60
C SER A 226 15.13 8.21 7.95
N PRO A 227 16.16 8.58 8.75
CA PRO A 227 15.95 9.40 9.95
C PRO A 227 15.24 10.73 9.68
N ARG A 228 15.22 11.18 8.42
CA ARG A 228 14.54 12.41 7.99
C ARG A 228 13.06 12.20 7.69
N ASP A 229 12.60 10.96 7.55
CA ASP A 229 11.20 10.66 7.17
C ASP A 229 10.20 10.92 8.31
N GLY A 230 10.69 11.13 9.54
CA GLY A 230 9.89 11.51 10.70
C GLY A 230 9.95 13.00 11.10
N LEU A 231 10.68 13.84 10.35
CA LEU A 231 10.95 15.24 10.72
C LEU A 231 10.14 16.26 9.92
N LEU A 232 9.09 15.86 9.23
CA LEU A 232 8.11 16.76 8.62
C LEU A 232 6.76 16.61 9.36
N SER A 233 6.74 16.95 10.61
CA SER A 233 5.55 17.36 11.37
C SER A 233 5.52 18.88 11.44
#